data_31057026765ceb402793036bef91f1aa
#
_entry.id   31057026765ceb402793036bef91f1aa
#
_cell.length_a   1.000
_cell.length_b   1.000
_cell.length_c   1.000
_cell.angle_alpha   90.00
_cell.angle_beta   90.00
_cell.angle_gamma   90.00
#
_symmetry.space_group_name_H-M   'P 1'
#
loop_
_entity.id
_entity.type
_entity.pdbx_description
1 polymer ?
#
loop_
_entity_poly.entity_id
_entity_poly.type
_entity_poly.pdbx_seq_one_letter_code
_entity_poly.pdbx_strand_id
1 'polypeptide(L)'
;MIQFIQWDVTPEIFEGYSTPNLYGLLFVTGLMIGYFVIRKMFRKEGIQDEILDKLVLYMVLATIIGARLGHVLFYGPYWDEFGPNGQLIHEGYFSHPLSILKIWEGGLASHGGAIAILLALLWFSRRVSKRPYLWILDRIAAPIAIAGTFIRLGNLMNSEIVGKTTNVPWGFQFIYHPGDCKTLQCFWEDIPARHPSQLYEALAYLGIFFVLIFLYWKRHAWKKQGMVFGTFLILLFGARFLLEFTKEPQVTERGEWLLNTGQLLSIPFVLVGFYLFWRAQKSRTSEEESEDLTKKAE
;
A
#
# COMPACT_ATOMS: atom_id res chain seq x y z
N MET A 1 14.90 19.55 -29.46
CA MET A 1 13.68 19.59 -28.61
C MET A 1 13.65 18.30 -27.84
N ILE A 2 13.46 18.34 -26.52
CA ILE A 2 13.24 17.12 -25.70
C ILE A 2 11.81 16.66 -26.02
N GLN A 3 11.65 15.43 -26.48
CA GLN A 3 10.36 14.85 -26.73
C GLN A 3 9.95 14.07 -25.46
N PHE A 4 8.96 14.57 -24.73
CA PHE A 4 8.41 13.91 -23.55
C PHE A 4 7.50 12.74 -23.95
N ILE A 5 7.22 11.85 -23.00
CA ILE A 5 6.33 10.70 -23.22
C ILE A 5 4.88 11.21 -23.08
N GLN A 6 4.15 11.17 -24.18
CA GLN A 6 2.72 11.48 -24.21
C GLN A 6 1.92 10.33 -23.64
N TRP A 7 1.13 10.58 -22.58
CA TRP A 7 0.36 9.59 -21.88
C TRP A 7 -1.14 9.89 -22.03
N ASP A 8 -1.78 9.16 -22.95
CA ASP A 8 -3.21 9.29 -23.31
C ASP A 8 -4.03 8.03 -23.01
N VAL A 9 -3.55 7.22 -22.06
CA VAL A 9 -4.24 6.00 -21.68
C VAL A 9 -5.53 6.34 -20.94
N THR A 10 -6.66 5.93 -21.51
CA THR A 10 -7.96 5.99 -20.85
C THR A 10 -8.08 4.87 -19.82
N PRO A 11 -8.57 5.14 -18.59
CA PRO A 11 -8.74 4.11 -17.58
C PRO A 11 -9.87 3.12 -17.88
N GLU A 12 -10.79 3.46 -18.78
CA GLU A 12 -11.96 2.67 -19.15
C GLU A 12 -11.56 1.50 -20.03
N ILE A 13 -12.08 0.28 -19.73
CA ILE A 13 -11.90 -0.90 -20.58
C ILE A 13 -12.96 -0.91 -21.71
N PHE A 14 -14.14 -0.41 -21.41
CA PHE A 14 -15.23 -0.27 -22.37
C PHE A 14 -15.65 1.20 -22.42
N GLU A 15 -15.68 1.76 -23.62
CA GLU A 15 -16.03 3.16 -23.86
C GLU A 15 -17.42 3.51 -23.25
N GLY A 16 -17.45 4.54 -22.42
CA GLY A 16 -18.66 5.00 -21.73
C GLY A 16 -19.02 4.26 -20.44
N TYR A 17 -18.20 3.30 -19.99
CA TYR A 17 -18.41 2.59 -18.72
C TYR A 17 -17.24 2.83 -17.77
N SER A 18 -17.51 3.44 -16.63
CA SER A 18 -16.50 3.70 -15.60
C SER A 18 -15.96 2.43 -14.90
N THR A 19 -16.72 1.33 -14.98
CA THR A 19 -16.37 0.02 -14.40
C THR A 19 -16.82 -1.12 -15.34
N PRO A 20 -16.01 -2.19 -15.52
CA PRO A 20 -14.67 -2.38 -14.99
C PRO A 20 -13.64 -1.47 -15.66
N ASN A 21 -12.60 -1.09 -14.92
CA ASN A 21 -11.53 -0.24 -15.41
C ASN A 21 -10.14 -0.89 -15.23
N LEU A 22 -9.11 -0.31 -15.87
CA LEU A 22 -7.75 -0.83 -15.82
C LEU A 22 -7.18 -0.84 -14.41
N TYR A 23 -7.51 0.16 -13.57
CA TYR A 23 -7.12 0.18 -12.16
C TYR A 23 -7.64 -1.04 -11.41
N GLY A 24 -8.95 -1.32 -11.52
CA GLY A 24 -9.58 -2.46 -10.87
C GLY A 24 -8.99 -3.79 -11.32
N LEU A 25 -8.74 -3.94 -12.63
CA LEU A 25 -8.11 -5.15 -13.18
C LEU A 25 -6.71 -5.37 -12.61
N LEU A 26 -5.87 -4.32 -12.60
CA LEU A 26 -4.52 -4.38 -12.03
C LEU A 26 -4.56 -4.65 -10.52
N PHE A 27 -5.46 -3.99 -9.79
CA PHE A 27 -5.65 -4.21 -8.36
C PHE A 27 -5.95 -5.69 -8.04
N VAL A 28 -6.94 -6.27 -8.73
CA VAL A 28 -7.31 -7.69 -8.55
C VAL A 28 -6.15 -8.60 -8.95
N THR A 29 -5.45 -8.30 -10.03
CA THR A 29 -4.27 -9.07 -10.47
C THR A 29 -3.18 -9.07 -9.39
N GLY A 30 -2.88 -7.93 -8.80
CA GLY A 30 -1.90 -7.82 -7.72
C GLY A 30 -2.29 -8.63 -6.48
N LEU A 31 -3.57 -8.60 -6.08
CA LEU A 31 -4.09 -9.41 -4.99
C LEU A 31 -4.02 -10.91 -5.29
N MET A 32 -4.36 -11.33 -6.51
CA MET A 32 -4.28 -12.74 -6.92
C MET A 32 -2.83 -13.25 -6.88
N ILE A 33 -1.89 -12.49 -7.43
CA ILE A 33 -0.46 -12.86 -7.36
C ILE A 33 -0.03 -12.96 -5.89
N GLY A 34 -0.39 -11.98 -5.06
CA GLY A 34 -0.12 -11.99 -3.61
C GLY A 34 -0.68 -13.22 -2.92
N TYR A 35 -1.91 -13.62 -3.25
CA TYR A 35 -2.54 -14.84 -2.74
C TYR A 35 -1.75 -16.11 -3.10
N PHE A 36 -1.34 -16.25 -4.36
CA PHE A 36 -0.54 -17.41 -4.78
C PHE A 36 0.84 -17.45 -4.12
N VAL A 37 1.45 -16.29 -3.91
CA VAL A 37 2.73 -16.19 -3.21
C VAL A 37 2.61 -16.67 -1.77
N ILE A 38 1.65 -16.15 -0.99
CA ILE A 38 1.47 -16.55 0.41
C ILE A 38 1.00 -18.01 0.53
N ARG A 39 0.16 -18.49 -0.41
CA ARG A 39 -0.24 -19.89 -0.48
C ARG A 39 0.96 -20.82 -0.64
N LYS A 40 1.90 -20.47 -1.52
CA LYS A 40 3.15 -21.22 -1.70
C LYS A 40 4.02 -21.23 -0.43
N MET A 41 4.07 -20.08 0.29
CA MET A 41 4.76 -19.99 1.58
C MET A 41 4.10 -20.87 2.64
N PHE A 42 2.78 -20.81 2.77
CA PHE A 42 2.01 -21.62 3.74
C PHE A 42 2.17 -23.11 3.49
N ARG A 43 2.03 -23.54 2.23
CA ARG A 43 2.20 -24.95 1.85
C ARG A 43 3.61 -25.47 2.16
N LYS A 44 4.65 -24.65 1.93
CA LYS A 44 6.03 -24.98 2.32
C LYS A 44 6.16 -25.24 3.81
N GLU A 45 5.42 -24.49 4.64
CA GLU A 45 5.46 -24.60 6.10
C GLU A 45 4.42 -25.59 6.66
N GLY A 46 3.75 -26.36 5.80
CA GLY A 46 2.75 -27.35 6.21
C GLY A 46 1.45 -26.73 6.74
N ILE A 47 1.16 -25.46 6.39
CA ILE A 47 -0.07 -24.77 6.78
C ILE A 47 -1.17 -25.11 5.78
N GLN A 48 -2.33 -25.50 6.29
CA GLN A 48 -3.50 -25.86 5.49
C GLN A 48 -4.09 -24.65 4.77
N ASP A 49 -4.67 -24.87 3.58
CA ASP A 49 -5.27 -23.81 2.76
C ASP A 49 -6.44 -23.13 3.50
N GLU A 50 -7.18 -23.82 4.37
CA GLU A 50 -8.27 -23.27 5.19
C GLU A 50 -7.81 -22.14 6.14
N ILE A 51 -6.58 -22.22 6.61
CA ILE A 51 -5.99 -21.15 7.44
C ILE A 51 -5.71 -19.91 6.58
N LEU A 52 -5.27 -20.11 5.32
CA LEU A 52 -5.07 -19.04 4.38
C LEU A 52 -6.39 -18.36 4.00
N ASP A 53 -7.44 -19.14 3.73
CA ASP A 53 -8.75 -18.58 3.37
C ASP A 53 -9.33 -17.73 4.52
N LYS A 54 -9.16 -18.19 5.77
CA LYS A 54 -9.48 -17.38 6.94
C LYS A 54 -8.66 -16.09 7.00
N LEU A 55 -7.35 -16.16 6.72
CA LEU A 55 -6.49 -14.97 6.70
C LEU A 55 -7.00 -13.94 5.68
N VAL A 56 -7.31 -14.38 4.46
CA VAL A 56 -7.85 -13.52 3.40
C VAL A 56 -9.15 -12.87 3.85
N LEU A 57 -10.08 -13.64 4.42
CA LEU A 57 -11.34 -13.13 4.95
C LEU A 57 -11.10 -12.05 6.03
N TYR A 58 -10.21 -12.31 6.99
CA TYR A 58 -9.86 -11.34 8.04
C TYR A 58 -9.29 -10.06 7.45
N MET A 59 -8.41 -10.16 6.45
CA MET A 59 -7.80 -8.99 5.82
C MET A 59 -8.83 -8.18 5.02
N VAL A 60 -9.71 -8.82 4.25
CA VAL A 60 -10.75 -8.15 3.47
C VAL A 60 -11.72 -7.42 4.39
N LEU A 61 -12.26 -8.10 5.40
CA LEU A 61 -13.19 -7.49 6.37
C LEU A 61 -12.53 -6.34 7.14
N ALA A 62 -11.29 -6.54 7.61
CA ALA A 62 -10.56 -5.50 8.31
C ALA A 62 -10.29 -4.27 7.43
N THR A 63 -9.97 -4.49 6.15
CA THR A 63 -9.74 -3.39 5.20
C THR A 63 -11.01 -2.56 5.01
N ILE A 64 -12.13 -3.20 4.71
CA ILE A 64 -13.40 -2.51 4.43
C ILE A 64 -13.91 -1.79 5.68
N ILE A 65 -14.03 -2.52 6.80
CA ILE A 65 -14.55 -1.97 8.05
C ILE A 65 -13.61 -0.87 8.58
N GLY A 66 -12.31 -1.14 8.59
CA GLY A 66 -11.34 -0.19 9.11
C GLY A 66 -11.21 1.08 8.28
N ALA A 67 -11.23 0.96 6.95
CA ALA A 67 -11.19 2.12 6.08
C ALA A 67 -12.45 2.98 6.23
N ARG A 68 -13.63 2.36 6.36
CA ARG A 68 -14.88 3.07 6.58
C ARG A 68 -14.93 3.75 7.94
N LEU A 69 -14.61 3.02 9.02
CA LEU A 69 -14.54 3.60 10.36
C LEU A 69 -13.50 4.71 10.47
N GLY A 70 -12.33 4.53 9.83
CA GLY A 70 -11.31 5.57 9.79
C GLY A 70 -11.81 6.84 9.08
N HIS A 71 -12.58 6.71 8.01
CA HIS A 71 -13.20 7.86 7.35
C HIS A 71 -14.24 8.54 8.25
N VAL A 72 -15.17 7.76 8.81
CA VAL A 72 -16.24 8.26 9.70
C VAL A 72 -15.65 9.01 10.90
N LEU A 73 -14.57 8.49 11.50
CA LEU A 73 -13.99 9.06 12.72
C LEU A 73 -13.06 10.27 12.48
N PHE A 74 -12.48 10.41 11.28
CA PHE A 74 -11.43 11.41 11.06
C PHE A 74 -11.68 12.37 9.89
N TYR A 75 -12.57 12.02 8.95
CA TYR A 75 -12.70 12.79 7.70
C TYR A 75 -14.15 13.14 7.34
N GLY A 76 -15.14 12.41 7.85
CA GLY A 76 -16.52 12.62 7.47
C GLY A 76 -17.20 13.76 8.22
N PRO A 77 -18.28 14.31 7.68
CA PRO A 77 -19.14 15.21 8.42
C PRO A 77 -19.81 14.45 9.58
N TYR A 78 -19.72 14.98 10.79
CA TYR A 78 -20.36 14.38 11.95
C TYR A 78 -21.84 14.72 12.02
N TRP A 79 -22.17 15.97 11.68
CA TRP A 79 -23.52 16.52 11.67
C TRP A 79 -23.89 17.01 10.28
N ASP A 80 -25.19 17.14 10.03
CA ASP A 80 -25.66 17.67 8.75
C ASP A 80 -25.11 19.06 8.47
N GLU A 81 -24.57 19.25 7.29
CA GLU A 81 -24.07 20.52 6.81
C GLU A 81 -25.03 21.14 5.82
N PHE A 82 -25.49 22.35 6.15
CA PHE A 82 -26.44 23.11 5.33
C PHE A 82 -25.75 24.28 4.62
N GLY A 83 -26.12 24.49 3.38
CA GLY A 83 -25.66 25.62 2.59
C GLY A 83 -26.35 26.94 2.97
N PRO A 84 -25.91 28.07 2.36
CA PRO A 84 -26.48 29.39 2.63
C PRO A 84 -28.00 29.49 2.40
N ASN A 85 -28.54 28.65 1.55
CA ASN A 85 -29.96 28.61 1.20
C ASN A 85 -30.75 27.59 2.03
N GLY A 86 -30.16 27.00 3.09
CA GLY A 86 -30.79 26.00 3.92
C GLY A 86 -30.92 24.61 3.26
N GLN A 87 -30.27 24.40 2.11
CA GLN A 87 -30.21 23.10 1.44
C GLN A 87 -29.17 22.21 2.13
N LEU A 88 -29.50 20.93 2.33
CA LEU A 88 -28.55 19.94 2.84
C LEU A 88 -27.41 19.74 1.81
N ILE A 89 -26.17 19.97 2.22
CA ILE A 89 -24.97 19.76 1.38
C ILE A 89 -24.39 18.37 1.65
N HIS A 90 -24.21 18.04 2.94
CA HIS A 90 -23.67 16.75 3.38
C HIS A 90 -24.48 16.19 4.53
N GLU A 91 -24.86 14.91 4.42
CA GLU A 91 -25.48 14.15 5.54
C GLU A 91 -24.40 13.82 6.59
N GLY A 92 -24.66 14.19 7.83
CA GLY A 92 -23.79 13.86 8.96
C GLY A 92 -23.93 12.41 9.41
N TYR A 93 -22.85 11.76 9.74
CA TYR A 93 -22.86 10.36 10.18
C TYR A 93 -23.60 10.14 11.51
N PHE A 94 -23.63 11.13 12.38
CA PHE A 94 -24.39 11.05 13.63
C PHE A 94 -25.86 11.44 13.47
N SER A 95 -26.17 12.31 12.50
CA SER A 95 -27.56 12.61 12.12
C SER A 95 -28.20 11.41 11.40
N HIS A 96 -27.43 10.73 10.55
CA HIS A 96 -27.86 9.60 9.72
C HIS A 96 -26.97 8.37 9.91
N PRO A 97 -27.06 7.60 11.02
CA PRO A 97 -26.14 6.50 11.33
C PRO A 97 -26.08 5.39 10.28
N LEU A 98 -27.17 5.17 9.54
CA LEU A 98 -27.21 4.19 8.46
C LEU A 98 -26.32 4.55 7.27
N SER A 99 -25.97 5.83 7.08
CA SER A 99 -25.04 6.28 6.06
C SER A 99 -23.63 5.74 6.26
N ILE A 100 -23.26 5.33 7.49
CA ILE A 100 -22.00 4.65 7.80
C ILE A 100 -21.87 3.34 7.00
N LEU A 101 -22.95 2.65 6.72
CA LEU A 101 -22.97 1.38 5.98
C LEU A 101 -22.86 1.55 4.46
N LYS A 102 -23.09 2.76 3.95
CA LYS A 102 -23.07 3.04 2.51
C LYS A 102 -21.62 3.16 1.98
N ILE A 103 -20.89 2.05 1.97
CA ILE A 103 -19.48 2.00 1.51
C ILE A 103 -19.31 2.29 0.01
N TRP A 104 -20.36 2.13 -0.78
CA TRP A 104 -20.39 2.36 -2.22
C TRP A 104 -20.46 3.85 -2.61
N GLU A 105 -20.77 4.74 -1.68
CA GLU A 105 -20.75 6.19 -1.88
C GLU A 105 -19.35 6.80 -1.69
N GLY A 106 -18.34 5.94 -1.43
CA GLY A 106 -16.97 6.38 -1.16
C GLY A 106 -16.72 6.61 0.34
N GLY A 107 -15.75 7.46 0.66
CA GLY A 107 -15.39 7.74 2.06
C GLY A 107 -14.67 6.57 2.73
N LEU A 108 -13.49 6.24 2.23
CA LEU A 108 -12.61 5.19 2.76
C LEU A 108 -11.24 5.78 3.10
N ALA A 109 -10.82 5.67 4.36
CA ALA A 109 -9.54 6.18 4.84
C ALA A 109 -8.50 5.05 4.93
N SER A 110 -7.42 5.15 4.16
CA SER A 110 -6.35 4.14 4.11
C SER A 110 -5.69 3.87 5.46
N HIS A 111 -5.53 4.90 6.29
CA HIS A 111 -4.95 4.77 7.64
C HIS A 111 -5.83 3.89 8.55
N GLY A 112 -7.15 4.08 8.49
CA GLY A 112 -8.10 3.24 9.24
C GLY A 112 -8.03 1.78 8.80
N GLY A 113 -7.95 1.54 7.49
CA GLY A 113 -7.74 0.19 6.93
C GLY A 113 -6.44 -0.44 7.42
N ALA A 114 -5.34 0.29 7.39
CA ALA A 114 -4.03 -0.22 7.83
C ALA A 114 -4.03 -0.60 9.33
N ILE A 115 -4.59 0.25 10.19
CA ILE A 115 -4.70 -0.04 11.63
C ILE A 115 -5.57 -1.29 11.87
N ALA A 116 -6.72 -1.37 11.21
CA ALA A 116 -7.62 -2.51 11.36
C ALA A 116 -7.00 -3.82 10.86
N ILE A 117 -6.25 -3.80 9.76
CA ILE A 117 -5.48 -4.97 9.28
C ILE A 117 -4.48 -5.42 10.34
N LEU A 118 -3.70 -4.51 10.93
CA LEU A 118 -2.72 -4.88 11.96
C LEU A 118 -3.40 -5.51 13.18
N LEU A 119 -4.54 -4.98 13.62
CA LEU A 119 -5.32 -5.54 14.72
C LEU A 119 -5.94 -6.91 14.35
N ALA A 120 -6.47 -7.04 13.14
CA ALA A 120 -7.02 -8.31 12.65
C ALA A 120 -5.93 -9.39 12.54
N LEU A 121 -4.74 -9.05 12.08
CA LEU A 121 -3.59 -9.95 12.03
C LEU A 121 -3.12 -10.36 13.44
N LEU A 122 -3.16 -9.45 14.40
CA LEU A 122 -2.86 -9.76 15.80
C LEU A 122 -3.88 -10.76 16.38
N TRP A 123 -5.17 -10.53 16.09
CA TRP A 123 -6.23 -11.46 16.49
C TRP A 123 -6.08 -12.82 15.79
N PHE A 124 -5.86 -12.82 14.48
CA PHE A 124 -5.63 -14.02 13.67
C PHE A 124 -4.43 -14.83 14.18
N SER A 125 -3.33 -14.17 14.50
CA SER A 125 -2.12 -14.77 15.05
C SER A 125 -2.43 -15.53 16.36
N ARG A 126 -3.20 -14.91 17.26
CA ARG A 126 -3.50 -15.49 18.58
C ARG A 126 -4.59 -16.57 18.56
N ARG A 127 -5.61 -16.41 17.74
CA ARG A 127 -6.84 -17.22 17.78
C ARG A 127 -6.95 -18.27 16.67
N VAL A 128 -6.41 -17.97 15.50
CA VAL A 128 -6.56 -18.84 14.32
C VAL A 128 -5.29 -19.61 14.03
N SER A 129 -4.19 -18.92 13.69
CA SER A 129 -2.93 -19.57 13.33
C SER A 129 -2.16 -20.11 14.54
N LYS A 130 -2.38 -19.55 15.73
CA LYS A 130 -1.63 -19.83 16.97
C LYS A 130 -0.11 -19.72 16.79
N ARG A 131 0.31 -18.87 15.86
CA ARG A 131 1.71 -18.58 15.54
C ARG A 131 2.07 -17.18 16.05
N PRO A 132 3.36 -16.89 16.31
CA PRO A 132 3.79 -15.54 16.73
C PRO A 132 3.37 -14.46 15.73
N TYR A 133 3.07 -13.25 16.23
CA TYR A 133 2.61 -12.16 15.38
C TYR A 133 3.61 -11.80 14.26
N LEU A 134 4.90 -11.75 14.57
CA LEU A 134 5.94 -11.51 13.56
C LEU A 134 5.99 -12.61 12.49
N TRP A 135 5.58 -13.84 12.83
CA TRP A 135 5.51 -14.91 11.86
C TRP A 135 4.56 -14.58 10.72
N ILE A 136 3.35 -14.07 11.01
CA ILE A 136 2.40 -13.70 9.96
C ILE A 136 2.85 -12.44 9.19
N LEU A 137 3.41 -11.46 9.89
CA LEU A 137 3.93 -10.24 9.25
C LEU A 137 5.03 -10.54 8.24
N ASP A 138 5.93 -11.49 8.52
CA ASP A 138 6.96 -11.92 7.57
C ASP A 138 6.37 -12.54 6.29
N ARG A 139 5.21 -13.23 6.37
CA ARG A 139 4.59 -13.91 5.22
C ARG A 139 3.76 -12.97 4.36
N ILE A 140 3.15 -11.95 4.94
CA ILE A 140 2.36 -10.98 4.17
C ILE A 140 3.21 -9.88 3.53
N ALA A 141 4.45 -9.68 3.94
CA ALA A 141 5.31 -8.60 3.47
C ALA A 141 5.52 -8.65 1.94
N ALA A 142 5.88 -9.81 1.38
CA ALA A 142 6.06 -9.96 -0.07
C ALA A 142 4.74 -9.85 -0.85
N PRO A 143 3.61 -10.49 -0.44
CA PRO A 143 2.29 -10.23 -0.99
C PRO A 143 1.89 -8.75 -1.02
N ILE A 144 2.16 -8.00 0.05
CA ILE A 144 1.87 -6.55 0.10
C ILE A 144 2.72 -5.79 -0.91
N ALA A 145 4.02 -6.11 -1.04
CA ALA A 145 4.90 -5.45 -1.99
C ALA A 145 4.43 -5.63 -3.44
N ILE A 146 4.05 -6.85 -3.84
CA ILE A 146 3.55 -7.10 -5.20
C ILE A 146 2.18 -6.46 -5.43
N ALA A 147 1.26 -6.54 -4.47
CA ALA A 147 -0.02 -5.83 -4.56
C ALA A 147 0.18 -4.32 -4.71
N GLY A 148 1.09 -3.73 -3.93
CA GLY A 148 1.48 -2.34 -4.03
C GLY A 148 2.01 -1.96 -5.41
N THR A 149 2.80 -2.82 -6.05
CA THR A 149 3.26 -2.63 -7.44
C THR A 149 2.08 -2.42 -8.39
N PHE A 150 1.11 -3.33 -8.34
CA PHE A 150 -0.06 -3.27 -9.23
C PHE A 150 -1.00 -2.11 -8.92
N ILE A 151 -1.13 -1.73 -7.63
CA ILE A 151 -1.85 -0.51 -7.24
C ILE A 151 -1.20 0.72 -7.87
N ARG A 152 0.14 0.84 -7.85
CA ARG A 152 0.84 1.98 -8.45
C ARG A 152 0.73 2.00 -9.98
N LEU A 153 0.76 0.84 -10.63
CA LEU A 153 0.45 0.75 -12.05
C LEU A 153 -1.01 1.16 -12.33
N GLY A 154 -1.96 0.81 -11.46
CA GLY A 154 -3.34 1.28 -11.57
C GLY A 154 -3.46 2.80 -11.45
N ASN A 155 -2.74 3.42 -10.48
CA ASN A 155 -2.69 4.89 -10.37
C ASN A 155 -2.11 5.54 -11.67
N LEU A 156 -1.15 4.89 -12.31
CA LEU A 156 -0.60 5.36 -13.59
C LEU A 156 -1.67 5.33 -14.69
N MET A 157 -2.47 4.25 -14.78
CA MET A 157 -3.58 4.16 -15.76
C MET A 157 -4.63 5.25 -15.54
N ASN A 158 -4.89 5.62 -14.28
CA ASN A 158 -5.83 6.69 -13.93
C ASN A 158 -5.22 8.11 -14.04
N SER A 159 -3.96 8.27 -14.43
CA SER A 159 -3.25 9.56 -14.44
C SER A 159 -3.33 10.31 -13.09
N GLU A 160 -3.36 9.58 -11.97
CA GLU A 160 -3.46 10.12 -10.61
C GLU A 160 -2.17 9.96 -9.81
N ILE A 161 -1.97 10.80 -8.78
CA ILE A 161 -0.77 10.76 -7.91
C ILE A 161 0.52 10.98 -8.73
N VAL A 162 0.48 11.88 -9.68
CA VAL A 162 1.61 12.28 -10.51
C VAL A 162 2.67 13.02 -9.71
N GLY A 163 3.88 13.14 -10.25
CA GLY A 163 4.97 13.87 -9.62
C GLY A 163 5.00 15.35 -10.01
N LYS A 164 6.00 16.05 -9.48
CA LYS A 164 6.30 17.44 -9.82
C LYS A 164 6.59 17.59 -11.31
N THR A 165 6.38 18.79 -11.83
CA THR A 165 6.80 19.17 -13.17
C THR A 165 8.32 18.97 -13.34
N THR A 166 8.75 18.56 -14.52
CA THR A 166 10.15 18.20 -14.78
C THR A 166 10.56 18.42 -16.21
N ASN A 167 11.86 18.54 -16.44
CA ASN A 167 12.47 18.61 -17.75
C ASN A 167 13.32 17.37 -18.10
N VAL A 168 13.18 16.28 -17.31
CA VAL A 168 13.91 15.05 -17.62
C VAL A 168 13.36 14.40 -18.90
N PRO A 169 14.21 13.76 -19.72
CA PRO A 169 13.78 13.24 -21.04
C PRO A 169 12.74 12.11 -20.96
N TRP A 170 12.57 11.49 -19.79
CA TRP A 170 11.53 10.48 -19.53
C TRP A 170 10.34 11.03 -18.75
N GLY A 171 10.14 12.37 -18.74
CA GLY A 171 8.95 12.98 -18.17
C GLY A 171 7.69 12.60 -18.96
N PHE A 172 6.57 12.43 -18.26
CA PHE A 172 5.27 12.09 -18.86
C PHE A 172 4.39 13.32 -18.92
N GLN A 173 3.71 13.50 -20.05
CA GLN A 173 2.62 14.47 -20.21
C GLN A 173 1.30 13.73 -20.05
N PHE A 174 0.57 13.99 -18.96
CA PHE A 174 -0.67 13.29 -18.63
C PHE A 174 -1.89 14.09 -19.08
N ILE A 175 -2.50 13.71 -20.18
CA ILE A 175 -3.64 14.47 -20.76
C ILE A 175 -4.89 14.41 -19.86
N TYR A 176 -5.08 13.34 -19.11
CA TYR A 176 -6.23 13.16 -18.21
C TYR A 176 -5.97 13.60 -16.76
N HIS A 177 -4.81 14.22 -16.48
CA HIS A 177 -4.55 14.70 -15.11
C HIS A 177 -5.39 15.93 -14.80
N PRO A 178 -6.19 15.93 -13.70
CA PRO A 178 -6.99 17.08 -13.31
C PRO A 178 -6.12 18.31 -13.07
N GLY A 179 -6.46 19.44 -13.72
CA GLY A 179 -5.75 20.70 -13.55
C GLY A 179 -4.64 20.99 -14.56
N ASP A 180 -4.12 20.02 -15.29
CA ASP A 180 -3.13 20.25 -16.36
C ASP A 180 -3.81 20.68 -17.66
N CYS A 181 -5.03 20.18 -17.91
CA CYS A 181 -5.88 20.59 -19.03
C CYS A 181 -6.96 21.57 -18.54
N LYS A 182 -6.86 22.84 -18.91
CA LYS A 182 -7.78 23.92 -18.48
C LYS A 182 -8.86 24.27 -19.50
N THR A 183 -8.82 23.70 -20.68
CA THR A 183 -9.74 23.98 -21.80
C THR A 183 -10.38 22.72 -22.32
N LEU A 184 -11.49 22.87 -23.07
CA LEU A 184 -12.17 21.74 -23.75
C LEU A 184 -11.31 21.08 -24.84
N GLN A 185 -10.25 21.75 -25.29
CA GLN A 185 -9.27 21.23 -26.24
C GLN A 185 -7.88 21.47 -25.65
N CYS A 186 -7.20 20.41 -25.23
CA CYS A 186 -5.83 20.47 -24.77
C CYS A 186 -4.89 19.98 -25.85
N PHE A 187 -3.87 20.78 -26.12
CA PHE A 187 -2.77 20.36 -26.98
C PHE A 187 -1.61 19.85 -26.11
N TRP A 188 -0.86 18.88 -26.62
CA TRP A 188 0.29 18.32 -25.90
C TRP A 188 1.33 19.38 -25.50
N GLU A 189 1.41 20.47 -26.27
CA GLU A 189 2.31 21.61 -26.01
C GLU A 189 1.96 22.36 -24.73
N ASP A 190 0.68 22.34 -24.31
CA ASP A 190 0.18 23.03 -23.13
C ASP A 190 0.29 22.16 -21.86
N ILE A 191 0.53 20.84 -22.00
CA ILE A 191 0.57 19.91 -20.89
C ILE A 191 1.99 19.83 -20.34
N PRO A 192 2.22 20.21 -19.06
CA PRO A 192 3.53 20.14 -18.45
C PRO A 192 4.00 18.68 -18.32
N ALA A 193 5.28 18.43 -18.61
CA ALA A 193 5.86 17.14 -18.31
C ALA A 193 6.06 16.98 -16.79
N ARG A 194 5.73 15.80 -16.26
CA ARG A 194 5.79 15.47 -14.85
C ARG A 194 6.59 14.21 -14.61
N HIS A 195 7.16 14.08 -13.41
CA HIS A 195 7.74 12.80 -13.00
C HIS A 195 6.64 11.74 -12.92
N PRO A 196 6.78 10.56 -13.59
CA PRO A 196 5.86 9.44 -13.43
C PRO A 196 6.11 8.73 -12.09
N SER A 197 5.77 9.41 -10.99
CA SER A 197 6.06 8.94 -9.63
C SER A 197 5.42 7.59 -9.33
N GLN A 198 4.26 7.31 -9.92
CA GLN A 198 3.58 6.01 -9.84
C GLN A 198 4.46 4.88 -10.40
N LEU A 199 5.10 5.11 -11.55
CA LEU A 199 6.00 4.14 -12.17
C LEU A 199 7.25 3.92 -11.33
N TYR A 200 7.82 4.99 -10.77
CA TYR A 200 8.97 4.86 -9.87
C TYR A 200 8.64 4.02 -8.63
N GLU A 201 7.47 4.27 -8.02
CA GLU A 201 7.01 3.50 -6.87
C GLU A 201 6.71 2.04 -7.26
N ALA A 202 6.08 1.80 -8.42
CA ALA A 202 5.81 0.45 -8.90
C ALA A 202 7.10 -0.36 -9.09
N LEU A 203 8.12 0.23 -9.72
CA LEU A 203 9.43 -0.42 -9.91
C LEU A 203 10.15 -0.67 -8.59
N ALA A 204 10.10 0.29 -7.65
CA ALA A 204 10.67 0.12 -6.33
C ALA A 204 9.98 -1.03 -5.58
N TYR A 205 8.65 -1.10 -5.57
CA TYR A 205 7.89 -2.16 -4.89
C TYR A 205 8.10 -3.52 -5.54
N LEU A 206 8.23 -3.57 -6.86
CA LEU A 206 8.59 -4.79 -7.58
C LEU A 206 9.99 -5.29 -7.19
N GLY A 207 10.97 -4.38 -7.11
CA GLY A 207 12.31 -4.69 -6.63
C GLY A 207 12.30 -5.20 -5.20
N ILE A 208 11.55 -4.55 -4.31
CA ILE A 208 11.34 -4.99 -2.92
C ILE A 208 10.75 -6.40 -2.88
N PHE A 209 9.72 -6.66 -3.68
CA PHE A 209 9.12 -8.00 -3.78
C PHE A 209 10.17 -9.07 -4.09
N PHE A 210 11.01 -8.86 -5.10
CA PHE A 210 12.05 -9.83 -5.45
C PHE A 210 13.09 -10.01 -4.35
N VAL A 211 13.50 -8.93 -3.67
CA VAL A 211 14.42 -9.01 -2.52
C VAL A 211 13.80 -9.86 -1.40
N LEU A 212 12.52 -9.64 -1.06
CA LEU A 212 11.84 -10.39 0.00
C LEU A 212 11.67 -11.86 -0.37
N ILE A 213 11.32 -12.17 -1.60
CA ILE A 213 11.23 -13.54 -2.11
C ILE A 213 12.60 -14.22 -2.06
N PHE A 214 13.67 -13.55 -2.49
CA PHE A 214 15.03 -14.06 -2.39
C PHE A 214 15.42 -14.36 -0.93
N LEU A 215 15.19 -13.42 -0.03
CA LEU A 215 15.47 -13.60 1.40
C LEU A 215 14.70 -14.79 1.98
N TYR A 216 13.41 -14.85 1.69
CA TYR A 216 12.55 -15.92 2.19
C TYR A 216 13.03 -17.30 1.70
N TRP A 217 13.23 -17.48 0.37
CA TRP A 217 13.49 -18.79 -0.22
C TRP A 217 14.97 -19.19 -0.22
N LYS A 218 15.88 -18.30 -0.54
CA LYS A 218 17.31 -18.59 -0.71
C LYS A 218 18.13 -18.40 0.57
N ARG A 219 17.76 -17.41 1.39
CA ARG A 219 18.46 -17.12 2.65
C ARG A 219 17.75 -17.73 3.86
N HIS A 220 16.66 -18.46 3.65
CA HIS A 220 15.88 -19.12 4.71
C HIS A 220 15.44 -18.14 5.83
N ALA A 221 15.24 -16.88 5.47
CA ALA A 221 14.86 -15.83 6.43
C ALA A 221 13.52 -16.10 7.13
N TRP A 222 12.68 -17.00 6.58
CA TRP A 222 11.44 -17.47 7.21
C TRP A 222 11.66 -18.15 8.56
N LYS A 223 12.88 -18.64 8.86
CA LYS A 223 13.27 -19.21 10.16
C LYS A 223 13.53 -18.11 11.22
N LYS A 224 13.80 -16.89 10.81
CA LYS A 224 14.16 -15.74 11.67
C LYS A 224 13.02 -14.73 11.71
N GLN A 225 12.18 -14.82 12.75
CA GLN A 225 10.98 -13.99 12.88
C GLN A 225 11.30 -12.50 12.93
N GLY A 226 10.62 -11.74 12.08
CA GLY A 226 10.80 -10.30 11.93
C GLY A 226 11.86 -9.90 10.91
N MET A 227 12.61 -10.85 10.33
CA MET A 227 13.66 -10.53 9.35
C MET A 227 13.07 -10.04 8.01
N VAL A 228 12.08 -10.77 7.47
CA VAL A 228 11.46 -10.41 6.19
C VAL A 228 10.65 -9.12 6.34
N PHE A 229 9.86 -9.01 7.40
CA PHE A 229 9.05 -7.83 7.67
C PHE A 229 9.92 -6.61 8.02
N GLY A 230 10.98 -6.76 8.81
CA GLY A 230 11.93 -5.69 9.08
C GLY A 230 12.60 -5.17 7.80
N THR A 231 13.04 -6.08 6.92
CA THR A 231 13.59 -5.71 5.60
C THR A 231 12.54 -4.98 4.75
N PHE A 232 11.29 -5.48 4.75
CA PHE A 232 10.18 -4.81 4.05
C PHE A 232 9.99 -3.37 4.51
N LEU A 233 9.95 -3.13 5.82
CA LEU A 233 9.79 -1.78 6.38
C LEU A 233 10.94 -0.85 5.97
N ILE A 234 12.19 -1.31 6.08
CA ILE A 234 13.36 -0.53 5.69
C ILE A 234 13.28 -0.14 4.22
N LEU A 235 13.04 -1.10 3.34
CA LEU A 235 13.06 -0.87 1.90
C LEU A 235 11.85 -0.06 1.44
N LEU A 236 10.64 -0.39 1.92
CA LEU A 236 9.42 0.30 1.51
C LEU A 236 9.41 1.76 1.95
N PHE A 237 9.65 2.01 3.24
CA PHE A 237 9.63 3.37 3.77
C PHE A 237 10.89 4.16 3.41
N GLY A 238 12.02 3.48 3.18
CA GLY A 238 13.20 4.10 2.58
C GLY A 238 12.97 4.56 1.15
N ALA A 239 12.39 3.69 0.30
CA ALA A 239 12.00 4.06 -1.05
C ALA A 239 10.96 5.21 -1.04
N ARG A 240 9.93 5.13 -0.17
CA ARG A 240 8.94 6.19 0.00
C ARG A 240 9.59 7.52 0.39
N PHE A 241 10.52 7.52 1.34
CA PHE A 241 11.25 8.71 1.75
C PHE A 241 12.00 9.38 0.58
N LEU A 242 12.67 8.57 -0.23
CA LEU A 242 13.43 9.06 -1.39
C LEU A 242 12.52 9.55 -2.54
N LEU A 243 11.47 8.78 -2.86
CA LEU A 243 10.57 9.13 -3.96
C LEU A 243 9.68 10.33 -3.66
N GLU A 244 9.49 10.67 -2.38
CA GLU A 244 8.71 11.84 -1.97
C GLU A 244 9.31 13.17 -2.49
N PHE A 245 10.61 13.21 -2.79
CA PHE A 245 11.25 14.38 -3.43
C PHE A 245 10.71 14.64 -4.84
N THR A 246 10.23 13.62 -5.54
CA THR A 246 9.67 13.73 -6.90
C THR A 246 8.18 14.03 -6.93
N LYS A 247 7.49 14.00 -5.77
CA LYS A 247 6.04 14.21 -5.67
C LYS A 247 5.68 15.65 -5.39
N GLU A 248 4.50 16.05 -5.84
CA GLU A 248 3.89 17.29 -5.40
C GLU A 248 3.48 17.21 -3.92
N PRO A 249 3.66 18.29 -3.13
CA PRO A 249 3.19 18.35 -1.76
C PRO A 249 1.66 18.17 -1.73
N GLN A 250 1.17 17.14 -1.06
CA GLN A 250 -0.27 16.90 -0.93
C GLN A 250 -0.94 17.83 0.10
N VAL A 251 -0.16 18.55 0.91
CA VAL A 251 -0.63 19.49 1.94
C VAL A 251 0.12 20.80 1.75
N THR A 252 -0.60 21.82 1.32
CA THR A 252 -0.07 23.18 1.02
C THR A 252 0.41 23.93 2.26
N GLU A 253 0.01 23.57 3.46
CA GLU A 253 0.23 24.35 4.68
C GLU A 253 1.62 24.18 5.33
N ARG A 254 2.49 23.32 4.79
CA ARG A 254 3.81 23.03 5.39
C ARG A 254 5.00 23.36 4.49
N GLY A 255 4.89 24.37 3.64
CA GLY A 255 5.95 24.76 2.70
C GLY A 255 7.30 25.15 3.32
N GLU A 256 7.37 25.35 4.64
CA GLU A 256 8.59 25.77 5.35
C GLU A 256 9.36 24.63 6.05
N TRP A 257 8.83 23.41 6.05
CA TRP A 257 9.50 22.30 6.71
C TRP A 257 10.54 21.66 5.77
N LEU A 258 11.72 21.36 6.32
CA LEU A 258 12.81 20.65 5.61
C LEU A 258 12.39 19.30 5.04
N LEU A 259 11.45 18.60 5.72
CA LEU A 259 10.91 17.31 5.33
C LEU A 259 9.39 17.41 5.22
N ASN A 260 8.82 16.83 4.16
CA ASN A 260 7.37 16.76 4.02
C ASN A 260 6.76 15.66 4.93
N THR A 261 5.42 15.66 5.04
CA THR A 261 4.69 14.74 5.91
C THR A 261 4.97 13.27 5.57
N GLY A 262 5.11 12.92 4.29
CA GLY A 262 5.40 11.54 3.85
C GLY A 262 6.79 11.06 4.31
N GLN A 263 7.78 11.97 4.27
CA GLN A 263 9.14 11.70 4.76
C GLN A 263 9.17 11.53 6.28
N LEU A 264 8.53 12.45 7.01
CA LEU A 264 8.47 12.36 8.48
C LEU A 264 7.79 11.07 8.97
N LEU A 265 6.69 10.69 8.32
CA LEU A 265 5.99 9.45 8.65
C LEU A 265 6.79 8.19 8.28
N SER A 266 7.74 8.27 7.35
CA SER A 266 8.55 7.12 6.95
C SER A 266 9.64 6.79 7.97
N ILE A 267 10.20 7.78 8.67
CA ILE A 267 11.33 7.61 9.61
C ILE A 267 11.03 6.58 10.72
N PRO A 268 9.91 6.65 11.46
CA PRO A 268 9.62 5.68 12.51
C PRO A 268 9.56 4.24 12.00
N PHE A 269 9.00 4.03 10.82
CA PHE A 269 8.88 2.68 10.25
C PHE A 269 10.24 2.13 9.81
N VAL A 270 11.13 2.96 9.29
CA VAL A 270 12.50 2.57 8.97
C VAL A 270 13.25 2.16 10.24
N LEU A 271 13.12 2.93 11.32
CA LEU A 271 13.75 2.61 12.61
C LEU A 271 13.24 1.29 13.20
N VAL A 272 11.92 1.09 13.19
CA VAL A 272 11.30 -0.20 13.59
C VAL A 272 11.81 -1.34 12.71
N GLY A 273 11.93 -1.11 11.40
CA GLY A 273 12.48 -2.09 10.47
C GLY A 273 13.92 -2.49 10.81
N PHE A 274 14.80 -1.53 11.09
CA PHE A 274 16.17 -1.80 11.54
C PHE A 274 16.21 -2.56 12.87
N TYR A 275 15.38 -2.19 13.84
CA TYR A 275 15.29 -2.91 15.11
C TYR A 275 14.87 -4.38 14.92
N LEU A 276 13.82 -4.64 14.11
CA LEU A 276 13.35 -6.00 13.84
C LEU A 276 14.39 -6.84 13.10
N PHE A 277 15.04 -6.26 12.09
CA PHE A 277 16.10 -6.90 11.33
C PHE A 277 17.29 -7.27 12.23
N TRP A 278 17.78 -6.34 13.04
CA TRP A 278 18.87 -6.56 13.98
C TRP A 278 18.53 -7.61 15.03
N ARG A 279 17.31 -7.53 15.63
CA ARG A 279 16.82 -8.53 16.57
C ARG A 279 16.77 -9.92 15.95
N ALA A 280 16.25 -10.03 14.71
CA ALA A 280 16.15 -11.30 13.99
C ALA A 280 17.53 -11.90 13.64
N GLN A 281 18.55 -11.07 13.44
CA GLN A 281 19.92 -11.56 13.24
C GLN A 281 20.54 -12.11 14.52
N LYS A 282 20.20 -11.53 15.68
CA LYS A 282 20.70 -12.00 16.98
C LYS A 282 19.97 -13.24 17.52
N SER A 283 18.73 -13.50 17.08
CA SER A 283 18.01 -14.70 17.50
C SER A 283 18.68 -15.93 16.89
N ARG A 284 19.12 -16.86 17.73
CA ARG A 284 19.53 -18.20 17.30
C ARG A 284 18.34 -18.89 16.66
N THR A 285 18.57 -19.66 15.63
CA THR A 285 17.53 -20.55 15.09
C THR A 285 17.28 -21.66 16.11
N SER A 286 16.02 -22.11 16.21
CA SER A 286 15.67 -23.24 17.11
C SER A 286 16.45 -24.52 16.81
N GLU A 287 16.95 -24.69 15.58
CA GLU A 287 17.84 -25.76 15.16
C GLU A 287 19.24 -25.60 15.75
N GLU A 288 19.81 -24.37 15.73
CA GLU A 288 21.12 -24.07 16.34
C GLU A 288 21.09 -24.24 17.87
N GLU A 289 19.96 -23.92 18.52
CA GLU A 289 19.77 -24.16 19.95
C GLU A 289 19.68 -25.67 20.27
N SER A 290 18.96 -26.44 19.45
CA SER A 290 18.84 -27.90 19.65
C SER A 290 20.17 -28.63 19.38
N GLU A 291 20.95 -28.22 18.38
CA GLU A 291 22.31 -28.75 18.14
C GLU A 291 23.29 -28.42 19.28
N ASP A 292 23.21 -27.20 19.83
CA ASP A 292 24.07 -26.79 20.95
C ASP A 292 23.72 -27.56 22.24
N LEU A 293 22.43 -27.87 22.44
CA LEU A 293 21.99 -28.69 23.58
C LEU A 293 22.41 -30.16 23.41
N THR A 294 22.36 -30.70 22.21
CA THR A 294 22.79 -32.08 21.93
C THR A 294 24.30 -32.24 22.09
N LYS A 295 25.08 -31.25 21.60
CA LYS A 295 26.56 -31.23 21.78
C LYS A 295 27.02 -31.01 23.20
N LYS A 296 26.19 -30.41 24.08
CA LYS A 296 26.50 -30.24 25.51
C LYS A 296 26.09 -31.46 26.36
N ALA A 297 25.28 -32.38 25.79
CA ALA A 297 24.82 -33.60 26.45
C ALA A 297 25.72 -34.82 26.12
N GLU A 298 26.61 -34.68 25.12
CA GLU A 298 27.71 -35.59 24.81
C GLU A 298 29.00 -35.15 25.56
#